data_c8b329c00db07cb9e5b09122cb303b5c
#
_entry.id   c8b329c00db07cb9e5b09122cb303b5c
#
_cell.length_a   1.000
_cell.length_b   1.000
_cell.length_c   1.000
_cell.angle_alpha   90.00
_cell.angle_beta   90.00
_cell.angle_gamma   90.00
#
_symmetry.space_group_name_H-M   'P 1'
#
loop_
_entity.id
_entity.type
_entity.pdbx_description
1 polymer ?
#
loop_
_entity_poly.entity_id
_entity_poly.type
_entity_poly.pdbx_seq_one_letter_code
_entity_poly.pdbx_strand_id
1 'polypeptide(L)'
;MNNEQDFRSIVGRISNVEDRHLIEESICALKAGVFRAAYIMAWIAAAESLKRRIGVLSQRDSVAGKVLGDIEDGERKHFAVDSKIIDGAFKLGLITDIEKTRLYHFFENRNIFGHPYNIAPSEEDVRAVICYVVGTVLAKAIKLKHSYIDERLNFLLNDVTYLDDDEEKIVWYAQEVAKRVDDRLHTYLFKKYIEGIGVIWNVSGFMIG
;
A
#
# COMPACT_ATOMS: atom_id res chain seq x y z
N MET A 1 24.36 1.25 20.27
CA MET A 1 23.49 0.39 19.46
C MET A 1 24.02 0.43 18.04
N ASN A 2 24.20 -0.72 17.38
CA ASN A 2 24.92 -0.82 16.11
C ASN A 2 24.02 -0.34 14.96
N ASN A 3 24.24 0.88 14.47
CA ASN A 3 23.46 1.55 13.42
C ASN A 3 23.29 0.74 12.12
N GLU A 4 24.21 -0.15 11.79
CA GLU A 4 24.12 -0.98 10.59
C GLU A 4 23.13 -2.14 10.70
N GLN A 5 23.00 -2.72 11.88
CA GLN A 5 22.10 -3.84 12.12
C GLN A 5 20.64 -3.39 12.08
N ASP A 6 20.37 -2.14 12.51
CA ASP A 6 19.04 -1.54 12.43
C ASP A 6 18.56 -1.33 10.98
N PHE A 7 19.40 -0.76 10.11
CA PHE A 7 19.00 -0.54 8.72
C PHE A 7 18.84 -1.82 7.91
N ARG A 8 19.67 -2.84 8.12
CA ARG A 8 19.50 -4.15 7.47
C ARG A 8 18.17 -4.80 7.85
N SER A 9 17.79 -4.73 9.12
CA SER A 9 16.50 -5.23 9.59
C SER A 9 15.33 -4.46 8.96
N ILE A 10 15.43 -3.13 8.84
CA ILE A 10 14.41 -2.27 8.25
C ILE A 10 14.24 -2.59 6.75
N VAL A 11 15.34 -2.64 6.01
CA VAL A 11 15.35 -2.94 4.55
C VAL A 11 14.82 -4.35 4.28
N GLY A 12 15.14 -5.33 5.11
CA GLY A 12 14.65 -6.70 4.99
C GLY A 12 13.13 -6.84 5.07
N ARG A 13 12.41 -5.83 5.60
CA ARG A 13 10.94 -5.80 5.65
C ARG A 13 10.29 -5.36 4.34
N ILE A 14 11.06 -4.80 3.39
CA ILE A 14 10.56 -4.32 2.11
C ILE A 14 10.53 -5.48 1.12
N SER A 15 9.34 -5.87 0.68
CA SER A 15 9.16 -6.98 -0.26
C SER A 15 9.42 -6.57 -1.73
N ASN A 16 9.10 -5.33 -2.09
CA ASN A 16 9.31 -4.84 -3.46
C ASN A 16 10.78 -4.49 -3.68
N VAL A 17 11.37 -5.00 -4.76
CA VAL A 17 12.81 -4.86 -5.07
C VAL A 17 13.17 -3.42 -5.41
N GLU A 18 12.33 -2.72 -6.18
CA GLU A 18 12.58 -1.33 -6.59
C GLU A 18 12.52 -0.39 -5.39
N ASP A 19 11.53 -0.57 -4.50
CA ASP A 19 11.42 0.20 -3.24
C ASP A 19 12.65 -0.03 -2.36
N ARG A 20 13.11 -1.28 -2.28
CA ARG A 20 14.30 -1.64 -1.51
C ARG A 20 15.53 -0.93 -2.05
N HIS A 21 15.72 -0.92 -3.36
CA HIS A 21 16.87 -0.29 -4.01
C HIS A 21 16.93 1.21 -3.71
N LEU A 22 15.81 1.93 -3.83
CA LEU A 22 15.73 3.36 -3.52
C LEU A 22 16.06 3.67 -2.06
N ILE A 23 15.64 2.82 -1.12
CA ILE A 23 15.97 2.98 0.30
C ILE A 23 17.44 2.65 0.58
N GLU A 24 18.02 1.66 -0.09
CA GLU A 24 19.45 1.35 0.00
C GLU A 24 20.30 2.52 -0.48
N GLU A 25 19.94 3.18 -1.59
CA GLU A 25 20.57 4.40 -2.06
C GLU A 25 20.46 5.54 -1.04
N SER A 26 19.28 5.72 -0.44
CA SER A 26 19.08 6.71 0.64
C SER A 26 20.00 6.42 1.82
N ILE A 27 20.12 5.17 2.25
CA ILE A 27 20.99 4.76 3.36
C ILE A 27 22.48 4.96 2.98
N CYS A 28 22.87 4.67 1.75
CA CYS A 28 24.22 4.92 1.28
C CYS A 28 24.57 6.42 1.33
N ALA A 29 23.66 7.29 0.87
CA ALA A 29 23.82 8.74 0.95
C ALA A 29 23.90 9.25 2.40
N LEU A 30 23.06 8.68 3.30
CA LEU A 30 23.11 8.97 4.74
C LEU A 30 24.48 8.63 5.33
N LYS A 31 25.01 7.43 5.05
CA LYS A 31 26.32 6.98 5.53
C LYS A 31 27.46 7.86 4.99
N ALA A 32 27.32 8.40 3.79
CA ALA A 32 28.27 9.32 3.18
C ALA A 32 28.15 10.78 3.72
N GLY A 33 27.21 11.05 4.63
CA GLY A 33 26.95 12.40 5.14
C GLY A 33 26.23 13.33 4.14
N VAL A 34 25.67 12.76 3.06
CA VAL A 34 24.95 13.53 2.01
C VAL A 34 23.46 13.57 2.36
N PHE A 35 23.15 14.27 3.45
CA PHE A 35 21.82 14.21 4.08
C PHE A 35 20.67 14.70 3.20
N ARG A 36 20.89 15.75 2.36
CA ARG A 36 19.86 16.19 1.40
C ARG A 36 19.48 15.09 0.42
N ALA A 37 20.47 14.47 -0.20
CA ALA A 37 20.22 13.39 -1.15
C ALA A 37 19.52 12.22 -0.46
N ALA A 38 19.98 11.84 0.72
CA ALA A 38 19.38 10.76 1.50
C ALA A 38 17.90 11.04 1.80
N TYR A 39 17.55 12.25 2.23
CA TYR A 39 16.17 12.63 2.53
C TYR A 39 15.29 12.59 1.28
N ILE A 40 15.77 13.18 0.18
CA ILE A 40 15.03 13.22 -1.09
C ILE A 40 14.80 11.81 -1.64
N MET A 41 15.82 10.93 -1.59
CA MET A 41 15.67 9.54 -2.05
C MET A 41 14.67 8.75 -1.22
N ALA A 42 14.68 8.94 0.12
CA ALA A 42 13.66 8.30 0.98
C ALA A 42 12.25 8.77 0.63
N TRP A 43 12.08 10.07 0.32
CA TRP A 43 10.78 10.60 -0.12
C TRP A 43 10.36 10.03 -1.47
N ILE A 44 11.26 9.99 -2.46
CA ILE A 44 10.97 9.40 -3.77
C ILE A 44 10.52 7.95 -3.62
N ALA A 45 11.19 7.15 -2.78
CA ALA A 45 10.78 5.79 -2.50
C ALA A 45 9.34 5.70 -1.98
N ALA A 46 8.94 6.62 -1.08
CA ALA A 46 7.58 6.67 -0.56
C ALA A 46 6.55 7.02 -1.66
N ALA A 47 6.81 8.07 -2.43
CA ALA A 47 5.91 8.56 -3.46
C ALA A 47 5.71 7.51 -4.57
N GLU A 48 6.79 6.92 -5.07
CA GLU A 48 6.73 5.87 -6.10
C GLU A 48 6.04 4.61 -5.61
N SER A 49 6.29 4.20 -4.37
CA SER A 49 5.60 3.05 -3.78
C SER A 49 4.09 3.31 -3.64
N LEU A 50 3.67 4.48 -3.17
CA LEU A 50 2.25 4.83 -3.07
C LEU A 50 1.59 4.87 -4.45
N LYS A 51 2.24 5.48 -5.45
CA LYS A 51 1.74 5.53 -6.83
C LYS A 51 1.57 4.12 -7.41
N ARG A 52 2.56 3.24 -7.24
CA ARG A 52 2.49 1.84 -7.68
C ARG A 52 1.35 1.10 -7.03
N ARG A 53 1.10 1.31 -5.73
CA ARG A 53 -0.01 0.71 -4.99
C ARG A 53 -1.37 1.20 -5.49
N ILE A 54 -1.49 2.49 -5.82
CA ILE A 54 -2.67 3.05 -6.49
C ILE A 54 -2.87 2.35 -7.85
N GLY A 55 -1.79 2.15 -8.62
CA GLY A 55 -1.81 1.42 -9.88
C GLY A 55 -2.28 -0.03 -9.76
N VAL A 56 -1.84 -0.76 -8.72
CA VAL A 56 -2.34 -2.11 -8.45
C VAL A 56 -3.84 -2.11 -8.15
N LEU A 57 -4.33 -1.15 -7.37
CA LEU A 57 -5.76 -1.03 -7.07
C LEU A 57 -6.58 -0.62 -8.29
N SER A 58 -6.03 0.21 -9.19
CA SER A 58 -6.72 0.73 -10.38
C SER A 58 -7.17 -0.36 -11.36
N GLN A 59 -6.51 -1.52 -11.31
CA GLN A 59 -6.89 -2.68 -12.15
C GLN A 59 -8.26 -3.25 -11.80
N ARG A 60 -8.81 -2.93 -10.60
CA ARG A 60 -10.05 -3.51 -10.08
C ARG A 60 -10.99 -2.49 -9.44
N ASP A 61 -10.56 -1.25 -9.28
CA ASP A 61 -11.30 -0.18 -8.62
C ASP A 61 -11.33 1.07 -9.51
N SER A 62 -12.52 1.44 -9.98
CA SER A 62 -12.72 2.60 -10.85
C SER A 62 -12.36 3.93 -10.17
N VAL A 63 -12.47 4.00 -8.83
CA VAL A 63 -12.05 5.19 -8.07
C VAL A 63 -10.53 5.29 -8.07
N ALA A 64 -9.83 4.15 -7.90
CA ALA A 64 -8.38 4.11 -8.00
C ALA A 64 -7.91 4.42 -9.43
N GLY A 65 -8.64 3.96 -10.46
CA GLY A 65 -8.38 4.31 -11.86
C GLY A 65 -8.45 5.81 -12.13
N LYS A 66 -9.45 6.51 -11.57
CA LYS A 66 -9.55 7.98 -11.67
C LYS A 66 -8.40 8.68 -10.97
N VAL A 67 -8.06 8.24 -9.75
CA VAL A 67 -6.94 8.81 -8.98
C VAL A 67 -5.63 8.65 -9.75
N LEU A 68 -5.37 7.46 -10.30
CA LEU A 68 -4.17 7.22 -11.11
C LEU A 68 -4.13 8.12 -12.35
N GLY A 69 -5.24 8.23 -13.08
CA GLY A 69 -5.36 9.11 -14.25
C GLY A 69 -5.06 10.57 -13.93
N ASP A 70 -5.55 11.08 -12.78
CA ASP A 70 -5.28 12.45 -12.33
C ASP A 70 -3.79 12.68 -11.98
N ILE A 71 -3.11 11.66 -11.48
CA ILE A 71 -1.66 11.69 -11.20
C ILE A 71 -0.89 11.70 -12.52
N GLU A 72 -1.16 10.76 -13.42
CA GLU A 72 -0.48 10.62 -14.71
C GLU A 72 -0.70 11.85 -15.61
N ASP A 73 -1.88 12.45 -15.56
CA ASP A 73 -2.17 13.72 -16.23
C ASP A 73 -1.32 14.87 -15.71
N GLY A 74 -1.11 14.91 -14.38
CA GLY A 74 -0.25 15.90 -13.76
C GLY A 74 1.21 15.73 -14.20
N GLU A 75 1.70 14.50 -14.21
CA GLU A 75 3.07 14.17 -14.65
C GLU A 75 3.30 14.53 -16.12
N ARG A 76 2.36 14.18 -17.01
CA ARG A 76 2.43 14.56 -18.45
C ARG A 76 2.50 16.07 -18.65
N LYS A 77 1.88 16.84 -17.76
CA LYS A 77 1.89 18.31 -17.77
C LYS A 77 3.04 18.92 -16.97
N HIS A 78 3.96 18.07 -16.46
CA HIS A 78 5.09 18.47 -15.62
C HIS A 78 4.70 19.24 -14.34
N PHE A 79 3.51 18.93 -13.78
CA PHE A 79 3.08 19.46 -12.50
C PHE A 79 3.58 18.57 -11.35
N ALA A 80 3.80 19.19 -10.18
CA ALA A 80 4.07 18.44 -8.96
C ALA A 80 2.84 17.61 -8.58
N VAL A 81 3.03 16.30 -8.42
CA VAL A 81 1.94 15.33 -8.15
C VAL A 81 1.99 14.74 -6.74
N ASP A 82 3.02 15.05 -5.95
CA ASP A 82 3.21 14.47 -4.62
C ASP A 82 1.97 14.59 -3.73
N SER A 83 1.33 15.77 -3.68
CA SER A 83 0.09 15.98 -2.91
C SER A 83 -1.07 15.11 -3.42
N LYS A 84 -1.19 14.95 -4.74
CA LYS A 84 -2.21 14.08 -5.34
C LYS A 84 -1.99 12.62 -4.99
N ILE A 85 -0.72 12.18 -4.93
CA ILE A 85 -0.35 10.81 -4.51
C ILE A 85 -0.75 10.58 -3.05
N ILE A 86 -0.43 11.51 -2.14
CA ILE A 86 -0.79 11.40 -0.72
C ILE A 86 -2.32 11.37 -0.55
N ASP A 87 -3.03 12.33 -1.15
CA ASP A 87 -4.50 12.42 -1.07
C ASP A 87 -5.18 11.22 -1.69
N GLY A 88 -4.68 10.75 -2.83
CA GLY A 88 -5.15 9.54 -3.49
C GLY A 88 -4.97 8.30 -2.63
N ALA A 89 -3.79 8.14 -2.05
CA ALA A 89 -3.49 7.03 -1.14
C ALA A 89 -4.41 7.04 0.09
N PHE A 90 -4.68 8.20 0.67
CA PHE A 90 -5.64 8.34 1.77
C PHE A 90 -7.07 8.00 1.33
N LYS A 91 -7.54 8.56 0.23
CA LYS A 91 -8.87 8.29 -0.34
C LYS A 91 -9.11 6.80 -0.58
N LEU A 92 -8.09 6.10 -1.04
CA LEU A 92 -8.12 4.66 -1.27
C LEU A 92 -7.85 3.84 0.01
N GLY A 93 -7.54 4.50 1.15
CA GLY A 93 -7.26 3.88 2.45
C GLY A 93 -5.99 3.03 2.47
N LEU A 94 -5.04 3.36 1.62
CA LEU A 94 -3.69 2.81 1.69
C LEU A 94 -2.94 3.36 2.91
N ILE A 95 -3.29 4.58 3.32
CA ILE A 95 -2.78 5.27 4.51
C ILE A 95 -3.94 5.80 5.37
N THR A 96 -3.69 5.93 6.67
CA THR A 96 -4.61 6.53 7.65
C THR A 96 -4.50 8.05 7.65
N ASP A 97 -5.41 8.76 8.35
CA ASP A 97 -5.37 10.21 8.49
C ASP A 97 -4.09 10.71 9.18
N ILE A 98 -3.67 10.01 10.24
CA ILE A 98 -2.41 10.32 10.94
C ILE A 98 -1.20 10.12 10.01
N GLU A 99 -1.19 9.04 9.24
CA GLU A 99 -0.13 8.76 8.27
C GLU A 99 -0.10 9.82 7.16
N LYS A 100 -1.27 10.25 6.67
CA LYS A 100 -1.41 11.35 5.70
C LYS A 100 -0.77 12.63 6.23
N THR A 101 -1.15 13.06 7.44
CA THR A 101 -0.61 14.27 8.07
C THR A 101 0.91 14.24 8.18
N ARG A 102 1.47 13.09 8.61
CA ARG A 102 2.92 12.93 8.72
C ARG A 102 3.63 12.89 7.37
N LEU A 103 3.04 12.25 6.36
CA LEU A 103 3.60 12.27 5.00
C LEU A 103 3.61 13.67 4.41
N TYR A 104 2.56 14.48 4.65
CA TYR A 104 2.57 15.89 4.26
C TYR A 104 3.71 16.67 4.93
N HIS A 105 3.96 16.45 6.22
CA HIS A 105 5.09 17.08 6.90
C HIS A 105 6.44 16.69 6.27
N PHE A 106 6.64 15.42 5.95
CA PHE A 106 7.87 14.98 5.25
C PHE A 106 7.97 15.54 3.83
N PHE A 107 6.86 15.68 3.12
CA PHE A 107 6.80 16.30 1.81
C PHE A 107 7.19 17.78 1.86
N GLU A 108 6.66 18.54 2.82
CA GLU A 108 7.01 19.96 3.03
C GLU A 108 8.49 20.11 3.37
N ASN A 109 9.01 19.28 4.26
CA ASN A 109 10.43 19.26 4.59
C ASN A 109 11.30 18.93 3.37
N ARG A 110 10.88 17.97 2.52
CA ARG A 110 11.57 17.67 1.26
C ARG A 110 11.65 18.88 0.35
N ASN A 111 10.58 19.67 0.27
CA ASN A 111 10.58 20.90 -0.53
C ASN A 111 11.54 21.93 0.04
N ILE A 112 11.57 22.11 1.36
CA ILE A 112 12.54 23.01 2.04
C ILE A 112 13.97 22.54 1.81
N PHE A 113 14.26 21.28 2.06
CA PHE A 113 15.60 20.70 1.93
C PHE A 113 16.04 20.57 0.47
N GLY A 114 15.13 20.51 -0.48
CA GLY A 114 15.44 20.49 -1.92
C GLY A 114 16.06 21.80 -2.43
N HIS A 115 15.85 22.92 -1.74
CA HIS A 115 16.46 24.19 -2.12
C HIS A 115 17.88 24.32 -1.58
N PRO A 116 18.89 24.59 -2.46
CA PRO A 116 20.30 24.57 -2.07
C PRO A 116 20.67 25.64 -1.05
N TYR A 117 19.93 26.74 -0.99
CA TYR A 117 20.18 27.86 -0.08
C TYR A 117 19.44 27.77 1.26
N ASN A 118 18.56 26.77 1.42
CA ASN A 118 17.85 26.52 2.66
C ASN A 118 18.65 25.60 3.59
N ILE A 119 18.15 25.47 4.83
CA ILE A 119 18.69 24.56 5.84
C ILE A 119 18.80 23.16 5.27
N ALA A 120 19.89 22.46 5.54
CA ALA A 120 20.04 21.04 5.24
C ALA A 120 19.38 20.20 6.34
N PRO A 121 18.85 19.00 6.03
CA PRO A 121 18.38 18.10 7.06
C PRO A 121 19.54 17.63 7.94
N SER A 122 19.26 17.34 9.19
CA SER A 122 20.18 16.65 10.09
C SER A 122 20.21 15.13 9.80
N GLU A 123 21.14 14.42 10.40
CA GLU A 123 21.18 12.96 10.34
C GLU A 123 19.90 12.35 10.94
N GLU A 124 19.39 12.93 12.02
CA GLU A 124 18.17 12.51 12.71
C GLU A 124 16.94 12.69 11.82
N ASP A 125 16.83 13.78 11.08
CA ASP A 125 15.75 14.01 10.13
C ASP A 125 15.71 12.92 9.05
N VAL A 126 16.88 12.55 8.52
CA VAL A 126 16.99 11.50 7.50
C VAL A 126 16.65 10.14 8.08
N ARG A 127 17.13 9.81 9.27
CA ARG A 127 16.78 8.56 9.95
C ARG A 127 15.29 8.47 10.22
N ALA A 128 14.69 9.57 10.67
CA ALA A 128 13.26 9.63 10.96
C ALA A 128 12.42 9.36 9.70
N VAL A 129 12.73 10.00 8.55
CA VAL A 129 11.99 9.79 7.31
C VAL A 129 12.18 8.37 6.79
N ILE A 130 13.40 7.80 6.79
CA ILE A 130 13.65 6.42 6.35
C ILE A 130 12.83 5.44 7.19
N CYS A 131 12.95 5.50 8.51
CA CYS A 131 12.24 4.59 9.42
C CYS A 131 10.72 4.70 9.25
N TYR A 132 10.21 5.92 9.12
CA TYR A 132 8.78 6.17 8.98
C TYR A 132 8.25 5.63 7.63
N VAL A 133 8.90 6.00 6.54
CA VAL A 133 8.51 5.59 5.18
C VAL A 133 8.52 4.07 5.03
N VAL A 134 9.57 3.41 5.52
CA VAL A 134 9.61 1.94 5.47
C VAL A 134 8.49 1.33 6.30
N GLY A 135 8.30 1.78 7.54
CA GLY A 135 7.29 1.20 8.44
C GLY A 135 5.86 1.45 7.98
N THR A 136 5.59 2.60 7.36
CA THR A 136 4.24 3.05 7.04
C THR A 136 3.82 2.76 5.61
N VAL A 137 4.77 2.81 4.67
CA VAL A 137 4.51 2.67 3.24
C VAL A 137 5.12 1.39 2.68
N LEU A 138 6.44 1.25 2.72
CA LEU A 138 7.15 0.25 1.91
C LEU A 138 7.00 -1.18 2.43
N ALA A 139 7.02 -1.38 3.74
CA ALA A 139 6.84 -2.70 4.37
C ALA A 139 5.37 -3.08 4.58
N LYS A 140 4.44 -2.14 4.36
CA LYS A 140 3.01 -2.37 4.59
C LYS A 140 2.41 -3.15 3.42
N ALA A 141 1.78 -4.28 3.68
CA ALA A 141 1.05 -5.02 2.65
C ALA A 141 -0.12 -4.19 2.09
N ILE A 142 -0.40 -4.33 0.78
CA ILE A 142 -1.61 -3.76 0.18
C ILE A 142 -2.78 -4.58 0.67
N LYS A 143 -3.64 -3.99 1.52
CA LYS A 143 -4.88 -4.62 1.97
C LYS A 143 -6.01 -4.20 1.06
N LEU A 144 -6.73 -5.20 0.54
CA LEU A 144 -7.79 -5.04 -0.43
C LEU A 144 -9.14 -4.79 0.27
N LYS A 145 -10.06 -4.10 -0.40
CA LYS A 145 -11.32 -3.60 0.17
C LYS A 145 -12.55 -4.35 -0.39
N HIS A 146 -13.72 -3.73 -0.24
CA HIS A 146 -15.02 -4.32 -0.56
C HIS A 146 -15.11 -4.92 -1.96
N SER A 147 -14.64 -4.22 -3.00
CA SER A 147 -14.68 -4.73 -4.37
C SER A 147 -13.94 -6.05 -4.56
N TYR A 148 -12.80 -6.22 -3.88
CA TYR A 148 -12.08 -7.49 -3.90
C TYR A 148 -12.85 -8.60 -3.18
N ILE A 149 -13.47 -8.28 -2.05
CA ILE A 149 -14.31 -9.23 -1.30
C ILE A 149 -15.48 -9.67 -2.18
N ASP A 150 -16.20 -8.72 -2.77
CA ASP A 150 -17.36 -8.99 -3.62
C ASP A 150 -16.98 -9.84 -4.84
N GLU A 151 -15.84 -9.53 -5.49
CA GLU A 151 -15.31 -10.33 -6.60
C GLU A 151 -14.98 -11.76 -6.19
N ARG A 152 -14.27 -11.95 -5.05
CA ARG A 152 -13.90 -13.27 -4.55
C ARG A 152 -15.11 -14.08 -4.13
N LEU A 153 -16.06 -13.46 -3.46
CA LEU A 153 -17.31 -14.13 -3.09
C LEU A 153 -18.14 -14.52 -4.32
N ASN A 154 -18.17 -13.68 -5.35
CA ASN A 154 -18.84 -14.00 -6.59
C ASN A 154 -18.25 -15.25 -7.25
N PHE A 155 -16.93 -15.40 -7.30
CA PHE A 155 -16.30 -16.63 -7.79
C PHE A 155 -16.62 -17.83 -6.89
N LEU A 156 -16.50 -17.70 -5.58
CA LEU A 156 -16.80 -18.78 -4.62
C LEU A 156 -18.23 -19.27 -4.69
N LEU A 157 -19.20 -18.40 -4.98
CA LEU A 157 -20.62 -18.72 -4.96
C LEU A 157 -21.16 -19.18 -6.33
N ASN A 158 -20.51 -18.78 -7.42
CA ASN A 158 -21.01 -19.01 -8.78
C ASN A 158 -20.14 -19.94 -9.63
N ASP A 159 -18.92 -20.23 -9.22
CA ASP A 159 -18.03 -21.15 -9.94
C ASP A 159 -17.76 -22.40 -9.09
N VAL A 160 -18.42 -23.49 -9.44
CA VAL A 160 -18.31 -24.78 -8.73
C VAL A 160 -16.89 -25.37 -8.80
N THR A 161 -16.10 -24.95 -9.77
CA THR A 161 -14.71 -25.43 -9.98
C THR A 161 -13.66 -24.52 -9.38
N TYR A 162 -14.08 -23.43 -8.73
CA TYR A 162 -13.15 -22.40 -8.25
C TYR A 162 -12.28 -22.86 -7.06
N LEU A 163 -12.83 -23.72 -6.20
CA LEU A 163 -12.08 -24.35 -5.11
C LEU A 163 -11.87 -25.84 -5.42
N ASP A 164 -10.71 -26.34 -5.06
CA ASP A 164 -10.41 -27.77 -5.04
C ASP A 164 -11.20 -28.45 -3.91
N ASP A 165 -11.49 -29.75 -4.03
CA ASP A 165 -12.14 -30.55 -2.98
C ASP A 165 -11.19 -30.89 -1.80
N ASP A 166 -9.92 -30.47 -1.88
CA ASP A 166 -8.91 -30.68 -0.87
C ASP A 166 -9.05 -29.65 0.28
N GLU A 167 -9.38 -30.13 1.48
CA GLU A 167 -9.61 -29.32 2.67
C GLU A 167 -8.39 -28.45 3.04
N GLU A 168 -7.17 -28.96 2.89
CA GLU A 168 -5.95 -28.20 3.20
C GLU A 168 -5.78 -27.02 2.25
N LYS A 169 -6.09 -27.20 0.97
CA LYS A 169 -6.05 -26.14 -0.03
C LYS A 169 -7.15 -25.09 0.21
N ILE A 170 -8.34 -25.52 0.62
CA ILE A 170 -9.44 -24.62 0.98
C ILE A 170 -9.03 -23.72 2.17
N VAL A 171 -8.48 -24.34 3.22
CA VAL A 171 -8.01 -23.61 4.41
C VAL A 171 -6.89 -22.63 4.05
N TRP A 172 -5.91 -23.08 3.26
CA TRP A 172 -4.85 -22.22 2.78
C TRP A 172 -5.37 -21.02 1.98
N TYR A 173 -6.31 -21.26 1.04
CA TYR A 173 -6.94 -20.22 0.25
C TYR A 173 -7.68 -19.19 1.13
N ALA A 174 -8.49 -19.67 2.09
CA ALA A 174 -9.20 -18.79 3.02
C ALA A 174 -8.25 -17.90 3.84
N GLN A 175 -7.13 -18.48 4.31
CA GLN A 175 -6.10 -17.73 5.02
C GLN A 175 -5.43 -16.66 4.12
N GLU A 176 -5.13 -16.99 2.87
CA GLU A 176 -4.55 -16.04 1.91
C GLU A 176 -5.50 -14.88 1.57
N VAL A 177 -6.79 -15.17 1.40
CA VAL A 177 -7.81 -14.12 1.21
C VAL A 177 -7.92 -13.24 2.46
N ALA A 178 -8.00 -13.84 3.64
CA ALA A 178 -8.10 -13.09 4.90
C ALA A 178 -6.90 -12.18 5.14
N LYS A 179 -5.67 -12.64 4.84
CA LYS A 179 -4.44 -11.83 4.95
C LYS A 179 -4.45 -10.60 4.04
N ARG A 180 -5.11 -10.69 2.87
CA ARG A 180 -5.17 -9.61 1.87
C ARG A 180 -6.29 -8.61 2.12
N VAL A 181 -7.28 -8.95 2.92
CA VAL A 181 -8.40 -8.09 3.27
C VAL A 181 -8.04 -7.20 4.46
N ASP A 182 -8.51 -5.94 4.46
CA ASP A 182 -8.36 -5.04 5.61
C ASP A 182 -9.09 -5.64 6.83
N ASP A 183 -8.42 -5.70 7.98
CA ASP A 183 -8.93 -6.35 9.20
C ASP A 183 -10.31 -5.79 9.63
N ARG A 184 -10.56 -4.50 9.33
CA ARG A 184 -11.85 -3.82 9.59
C ARG A 184 -12.99 -4.36 8.72
N LEU A 185 -12.67 -5.04 7.62
CA LEU A 185 -13.63 -5.60 6.68
C LEU A 185 -13.87 -7.10 6.86
N HIS A 186 -13.23 -7.75 7.81
CA HIS A 186 -13.47 -9.18 8.08
C HIS A 186 -14.94 -9.44 8.44
N THR A 187 -15.58 -8.56 9.23
CA THR A 187 -17.01 -8.68 9.54
C THR A 187 -17.88 -8.55 8.28
N TYR A 188 -17.53 -7.64 7.37
CA TYR A 188 -18.23 -7.49 6.09
C TYR A 188 -18.06 -8.74 5.22
N LEU A 189 -16.83 -9.27 5.11
CA LEU A 189 -16.55 -10.51 4.40
C LEU A 189 -17.42 -11.68 4.90
N PHE A 190 -17.45 -11.90 6.23
CA PHE A 190 -18.26 -12.95 6.84
C PHE A 190 -19.75 -12.76 6.59
N LYS A 191 -20.25 -11.53 6.76
CA LYS A 191 -21.67 -11.23 6.53
C LYS A 191 -22.06 -11.54 5.08
N LYS A 192 -21.30 -11.08 4.11
CA LYS A 192 -21.54 -11.33 2.69
C LYS A 192 -21.47 -12.81 2.33
N TYR A 193 -20.55 -13.55 2.92
CA TYR A 193 -20.43 -15.00 2.70
C TYR A 193 -21.66 -15.74 3.20
N ILE A 194 -22.14 -15.43 4.41
CA ILE A 194 -23.36 -16.03 4.99
C ILE A 194 -24.59 -15.67 4.16
N GLU A 195 -24.73 -14.40 3.74
CA GLU A 195 -25.83 -13.96 2.86
C GLU A 195 -25.83 -14.75 1.54
N GLY A 196 -24.65 -14.91 0.91
CA GLY A 196 -24.51 -15.68 -0.35
C GLY A 196 -24.88 -17.15 -0.21
N ILE A 197 -24.43 -17.82 0.84
CA ILE A 197 -24.83 -19.21 1.13
C ILE A 197 -26.34 -19.31 1.35
N GLY A 198 -26.92 -18.38 2.11
CA GLY A 198 -28.36 -18.36 2.37
C GLY A 198 -29.20 -18.26 1.10
N VAL A 199 -28.75 -17.50 0.10
CA VAL A 199 -29.39 -17.42 -1.22
C VAL A 199 -29.31 -18.75 -1.97
N ILE A 200 -28.16 -19.42 -1.98
CA ILE A 200 -27.97 -20.71 -2.63
C ILE A 200 -28.85 -21.77 -1.99
N TRP A 201 -28.94 -21.82 -0.65
CA TRP A 201 -29.80 -22.78 0.05
C TRP A 201 -31.28 -22.56 -0.24
N ASN A 202 -31.75 -21.32 -0.32
CA ASN A 202 -33.12 -20.99 -0.67
C ASN A 202 -33.47 -21.39 -2.12
N VAL A 203 -32.55 -21.24 -3.06
CA VAL A 203 -32.74 -21.65 -4.45
C VAL A 203 -32.73 -23.18 -4.59
N SER A 204 -31.84 -23.87 -3.86
CA SER A 204 -31.77 -25.35 -3.89
C SER A 204 -32.97 -26.02 -3.18
N GLY A 205 -33.51 -25.37 -2.14
CA GLY A 205 -34.69 -25.84 -1.43
C GLY A 205 -35.98 -25.81 -2.24
N PHE A 206 -36.04 -25.06 -3.33
CA PHE A 206 -37.18 -25.01 -4.25
C PHE A 206 -37.15 -26.11 -5.35
N MET A 207 -36.05 -26.86 -5.48
CA MET A 207 -35.91 -27.93 -6.48
C MET A 207 -36.09 -29.35 -5.93
N ILE A 208 -36.47 -29.49 -4.65
CA ILE A 208 -36.80 -30.76 -4.01
C ILE A 208 -38.26 -30.68 -3.53
N GLY A 209 -39.17 -30.57 -4.48
CA GLY A 209 -40.61 -30.61 -4.25
C GLY A 209 -41.31 -31.19 -5.46
#